data_d0f3053ae20f93847ea30b8a976ee794
#
_entry.id   d0f3053ae20f93847ea30b8a976ee794
#
_cell.length_a   1.000
_cell.length_b   1.000
_cell.length_c   1.000
_cell.angle_alpha   90.00
_cell.angle_beta   90.00
_cell.angle_gamma   90.00
#
_symmetry.space_group_name_H-M   'P 1'
#
loop_
_entity.id
_entity.type
_entity.pdbx_description
1 polymer ?
#
loop_
_entity_poly.entity_id
_entity_poly.type
_entity_poly.pdbx_seq_one_letter_code
_entity_poly.pdbx_strand_id
1 'polypeptide(L)' 'MSKILIVEDEEAIADLEKDYLELSGFDVEIENDGISGLERALSEEFD' A
#
# COMPACT_ATOMS: atom_id res chain seq x y z
N MET A 1 -11.61 8.90 4.46
CA MET A 1 -10.87 8.46 3.28
C MET A 1 -10.40 7.04 3.44
N SER A 2 -10.44 6.28 2.39
CA SER A 2 -9.99 4.89 2.45
C SER A 2 -8.47 4.81 2.51
N LYS A 3 -7.96 3.93 3.34
CA LYS A 3 -6.54 3.69 3.48
C LYS A 3 -6.21 2.33 2.86
N ILE A 4 -5.25 2.31 1.94
CA ILE A 4 -4.89 1.11 1.18
C ILE A 4 -3.43 0.76 1.44
N LEU A 5 -3.19 -0.52 1.68
CA LEU A 5 -1.83 -1.05 1.79
C LEU A 5 -1.50 -1.81 0.52
N ILE A 6 -0.39 -1.43 -0.11
CA ILE A 6 0.16 -2.14 -1.26
C ILE A 6 1.36 -2.95 -0.78
N VAL A 7 1.35 -4.25 -1.08
CA VAL A 7 2.49 -5.12 -0.81
C VAL A 7 3.07 -5.53 -2.16
N GLU A 8 4.21 -4.95 -2.51
CA GLU A 8 4.84 -5.16 -3.82
C GLU A 8 6.36 -5.09 -3.68
N ASP A 9 7.06 -6.12 -4.13
CA ASP A 9 8.51 -6.20 -4.03
C ASP A 9 9.23 -5.42 -5.13
N GLU A 10 8.54 -5.00 -6.18
CA GLU A 10 9.10 -4.15 -7.22
C GLU A 10 8.69 -2.69 -6.98
N GLU A 11 9.65 -1.86 -6.57
CA GLU A 11 9.39 -0.48 -6.21
C GLU A 11 8.76 0.34 -7.33
N ALA A 12 9.20 0.14 -8.57
CA ALA A 12 8.67 0.89 -9.69
C ALA A 12 7.18 0.61 -9.91
N ILE A 13 6.76 -0.63 -9.72
CA ILE A 13 5.36 -1.02 -9.83
C ILE A 13 4.55 -0.47 -8.66
N ALA A 14 5.10 -0.56 -7.45
CA ALA A 14 4.44 -0.03 -6.27
C ALA A 14 4.20 1.48 -6.38
N ASP A 15 5.20 2.22 -6.84
CA ASP A 15 5.09 3.67 -7.03
C ASP A 15 4.02 4.04 -8.06
N LEU A 16 3.94 3.28 -9.15
CA LEU A 16 2.94 3.52 -10.18
C LEU A 16 1.53 3.28 -9.63
N GLU A 17 1.34 2.20 -8.90
CA GLU A 17 0.05 1.88 -8.28
C GLU A 17 -0.33 2.93 -7.23
N LYS A 18 0.63 3.36 -6.42
CA LYS A 18 0.41 4.39 -5.41
C LYS A 18 -0.05 5.70 -6.05
N ASP A 19 0.65 6.14 -7.09
CA ASP A 19 0.29 7.38 -7.79
C ASP A 19 -1.15 7.31 -8.32
N TYR A 20 -1.51 6.21 -8.94
CA TYR A 20 -2.84 6.02 -9.49
C TYR A 20 -3.91 6.09 -8.39
N LEU A 21 -3.70 5.37 -7.29
CA LEU A 21 -4.68 5.32 -6.21
C LEU A 21 -4.78 6.65 -5.47
N GLU A 22 -3.67 7.36 -5.31
CA GLU A 22 -3.69 8.68 -4.68
C GLU A 22 -4.46 9.69 -5.53
N LEU A 23 -4.34 9.59 -6.85
CA LEU A 23 -5.13 10.43 -7.76
C LEU A 23 -6.63 10.16 -7.62
N SER A 24 -6.99 8.95 -7.23
CA SER A 24 -8.38 8.57 -7.00
C SER A 24 -8.88 8.92 -5.59
N GLY A 25 -8.04 9.54 -4.77
CA GLY A 25 -8.45 10.02 -3.45
C GLY A 25 -8.20 9.05 -2.31
N PHE A 26 -7.42 8.00 -2.53
CA PHE A 26 -7.08 7.05 -1.48
C PHE A 26 -5.80 7.46 -0.75
N ASP A 27 -5.72 7.07 0.52
CA ASP A 27 -4.51 7.15 1.31
C ASP A 27 -3.75 5.85 1.11
N VAL A 28 -2.50 5.90 0.63
CA VAL A 28 -1.79 4.69 0.20
C VAL A 28 -0.47 4.55 0.95
N GLU A 29 -0.24 3.35 1.49
CA GLU A 29 1.02 2.96 2.10
C GLU A 29 1.61 1.79 1.33
N ILE A 30 2.94 1.71 1.26
CA ILE A 30 3.64 0.66 0.53
C ILE A 30 4.55 -0.11 1.48
N GLU A 31 4.47 -1.45 1.38
CA GLU A 31 5.46 -2.35 1.94
C GLU A 31 6.05 -3.19 0.81
N ASN A 32 7.36 -3.36 0.84
CA ASN A 32 8.07 -4.04 -0.25
C ASN A 32 8.33 -5.51 0.03
N ASP A 33 7.87 -6.03 1.15
CA ASP A 33 8.00 -7.46 1.45
C ASP A 33 6.72 -7.97 2.12
N GLY A 34 6.39 -9.24 1.84
CA GLY A 34 5.14 -9.83 2.27
C GLY A 34 5.03 -10.01 3.79
N ILE A 35 6.15 -10.20 4.48
CA ILE A 35 6.14 -10.37 5.94
C ILE A 35 5.82 -9.02 6.61
N SER A 36 6.52 -7.96 6.22
CA SER A 36 6.25 -6.62 6.74
C SER A 36 4.83 -6.16 6.37
N GLY A 37 4.39 -6.47 5.16
CA GLY A 37 3.04 -6.14 4.71
C GLY A 37 1.98 -6.82 5.55
N LEU A 38 2.18 -8.09 5.86
CA LEU A 38 1.25 -8.83 6.71
C LEU A 38 1.20 -8.25 8.13
N GLU A 39 2.36 -7.94 8.70
CA GLU A 39 2.43 -7.36 10.04
C GLU A 39 1.69 -6.03 10.11
N ARG A 40 1.86 -5.17 9.12
CA ARG A 40 1.15 -3.89 9.05
C ARG A 40 -0.35 -4.08 8.87
N ALA A 41 -0.75 -5.02 8.03
CA ALA A 41 -2.17 -5.30 7.80
C ALA A 41 -2.86 -5.78 9.08
N LEU A 42 -2.14 -6.49 9.95
CA LEU A 42 -2.68 -6.98 11.21
C LEU A 42 -2.67 -5.92 12.32
N SER A 43 -1.76 -4.96 12.26
CA SER A 43 -1.58 -3.95 13.32
C SER A 43 -2.24 -2.61 13.02
N GLU A 44 -2.62 -2.35 11.78
CA GLU A 44 -3.23 -1.09 11.34
C GLU A 44 -4.54 -1.39 10.61
N GLU A 45 -5.40 -0.37 10.53
CA GLU A 45 -6.63 -0.50 9.77
C GLU A 45 -6.43 -0.07 8.32
N PHE A 46 -6.74 -0.97 7.40
CA PHE A 46 -6.73 -0.70 5.96
C PHE A 46 -8.08 -1.08 5.35
N ASP A 47 -8.41 -0.43 4.28
CA ASP A 47 -9.64 -0.70 3.53
C ASP A 47 -9.47 -1.72 2.41
#